data_d118b9f7d44af06adb75e4b50ab93b40
#
_entry.id   d118b9f7d44af06adb75e4b50ab93b40
#
_cell.length_a   1.000
_cell.length_b   1.000
_cell.length_c   1.000
_cell.angle_alpha   90.00
_cell.angle_beta   90.00
_cell.angle_gamma   90.00
#
_symmetry.space_group_name_H-M   'P 1'
#
loop_
_entity.id
_entity.type
_entity.pdbx_description
1 polymer ?
#
loop_
_entity_poly.entity_id
_entity_poly.type
_entity_poly.pdbx_seq_one_letter_code
_entity_poly.pdbx_strand_id
1 'polypeptide(L)'
;AYRNQYQQQDVMNASPLRLVIMTYDLAIRSCEQQDFAKSVKTISALRDALDMDYPEAAAGLFRLYQWCLDCIRKGDYASAINTLRELRGAWVATEENIVARRTTTTVPTYSTSFGNILT
;
A
#
# COMPACT_ATOMS: atom_id res chain seq x y z
N ALA A 1 0.80 22.37 -6.70
CA ALA A 1 1.64 21.18 -6.56
C ALA A 1 1.05 20.23 -5.54
N TYR A 2 1.19 18.96 -5.79
CA TYR A 2 0.74 17.94 -4.87
C TYR A 2 1.56 17.98 -3.57
N ARG A 3 0.89 17.96 -2.44
CA ARG A 3 1.54 17.84 -1.14
C ARG A 3 1.23 16.49 -0.54
N ASN A 4 2.22 15.88 0.06
CA ASN A 4 1.98 14.70 0.87
C ASN A 4 1.05 15.09 2.02
N GLN A 5 0.00 14.31 2.20
CA GLN A 5 -0.96 14.55 3.26
C GLN A 5 -0.45 14.12 4.63
N TYR A 6 0.64 13.38 4.68
CA TYR A 6 1.21 12.88 5.92
C TYR A 6 2.49 13.62 6.24
N GLN A 7 2.61 14.04 7.48
CA GLN A 7 3.83 14.64 7.98
C GLN A 7 4.79 13.55 8.42
N GLN A 8 6.08 13.88 8.44
CA GLN A 8 7.11 12.94 8.84
C GLN A 8 6.85 12.33 10.21
N GLN A 9 6.35 13.14 11.16
CA GLN A 9 6.04 12.66 12.50
C GLN A 9 4.94 11.61 12.49
N ASP A 10 3.91 11.79 11.65
CA ASP A 10 2.83 10.81 11.52
C ASP A 10 3.36 9.48 11.01
N VAL A 11 4.27 9.52 10.05
CA VAL A 11 4.89 8.32 9.50
C VAL A 11 5.76 7.63 10.55
N MET A 12 6.56 8.39 11.28
CA MET A 12 7.46 7.83 12.30
C MET A 12 6.71 7.17 13.46
N ASN A 13 5.52 7.66 13.77
CA ASN A 13 4.72 7.14 14.88
C ASN A 13 3.72 6.07 14.44
N ALA A 14 3.61 5.80 13.15
CA ALA A 14 2.65 4.83 12.63
C ALA A 14 3.13 3.41 12.90
N SER A 15 2.17 2.50 13.18
CA SER A 15 2.46 1.07 13.21
C SER A 15 2.84 0.58 11.80
N PRO A 16 3.50 -0.58 11.69
CA PRO A 16 3.79 -1.16 10.36
C PRO A 16 2.55 -1.30 9.49
N LEU A 17 1.44 -1.74 10.05
CA LEU A 17 0.21 -1.89 9.28
C LEU A 17 -0.36 -0.54 8.86
N ARG A 18 -0.28 0.47 9.74
CA ARG A 18 -0.72 1.83 9.39
C ARG A 18 0.12 2.38 8.23
N LEU A 19 1.41 2.11 8.18
CA LEU A 19 2.27 2.52 7.07
C LEU A 19 1.83 1.87 5.75
N VAL A 20 1.43 0.61 5.78
CA VAL A 20 0.88 -0.07 4.61
C VAL A 20 -0.37 0.65 4.12
N ILE A 21 -1.31 0.94 5.02
CA ILE A 21 -2.56 1.62 4.67
C ILE A 21 -2.28 3.01 4.09
N MET A 22 -1.37 3.76 4.68
CA MET A 22 -0.97 5.09 4.18
C MET A 22 -0.39 4.98 2.78
N THR A 23 0.38 3.94 2.50
CA THR A 23 0.94 3.70 1.17
C THR A 23 -0.15 3.38 0.15
N TYR A 24 -1.16 2.60 0.54
CA TYR A 24 -2.34 2.39 -0.30
C TYR A 24 -3.07 3.71 -0.61
N ASP A 25 -3.22 4.57 0.40
CA ASP A 25 -3.87 5.87 0.19
C ASP A 25 -3.11 6.69 -0.85
N LEU A 26 -1.79 6.69 -0.77
CA LEU A 26 -0.96 7.41 -1.74
C LEU A 26 -1.08 6.81 -3.14
N ALA A 27 -1.08 5.47 -3.24
CA ALA A 27 -1.22 4.78 -4.51
C ALA A 27 -2.57 5.09 -5.16
N ILE A 28 -3.65 5.01 -4.39
CA ILE A 28 -5.00 5.29 -4.88
C ILE A 28 -5.10 6.73 -5.37
N ARG A 29 -4.62 7.67 -4.57
CA ARG A 29 -4.64 9.08 -4.94
C ARG A 29 -3.85 9.36 -6.21
N SER A 30 -2.67 8.78 -6.33
CA SER A 30 -1.83 8.93 -7.51
C SER A 30 -2.54 8.42 -8.76
N CYS A 31 -3.24 7.30 -8.64
CA CYS A 31 -4.04 6.75 -9.74
C CYS A 31 -5.23 7.63 -10.06
N GLU A 32 -5.91 8.17 -9.05
CA GLU A 32 -7.03 9.10 -9.26
C GLU A 32 -6.59 10.37 -10.01
N GLN A 33 -5.37 10.83 -9.74
CA GLN A 33 -4.79 11.98 -10.42
C GLN A 33 -4.19 11.62 -11.77
N GLN A 34 -4.18 10.34 -12.12
CA GLN A 34 -3.53 9.82 -13.32
C GLN A 34 -2.06 10.24 -13.43
N ASP A 35 -1.40 10.32 -12.29
CA ASP A 35 0.03 10.58 -12.20
C ASP A 35 0.76 9.25 -12.43
N PHE A 36 1.15 9.01 -13.66
CA PHE A 36 1.74 7.73 -14.07
C PHE A 36 2.99 7.38 -13.25
N ALA A 37 3.93 8.31 -13.20
CA ALA A 37 5.20 8.07 -12.52
C ALA A 37 5.00 7.76 -11.03
N LYS A 38 4.13 8.51 -10.37
CA LYS A 38 3.86 8.34 -8.95
C LYS A 38 3.06 7.07 -8.69
N SER A 39 2.11 6.73 -9.55
CA SER A 39 1.34 5.48 -9.46
C SER A 39 2.26 4.27 -9.57
N VAL A 40 3.13 4.26 -10.56
CA VAL A 40 4.09 3.17 -10.76
C VAL A 40 5.04 3.07 -9.56
N LYS A 41 5.57 4.19 -9.11
CA LYS A 41 6.49 4.22 -7.96
C LYS A 41 5.85 3.64 -6.70
N THR A 42 4.63 4.05 -6.41
CA THR A 42 3.93 3.66 -5.18
C THR A 42 3.53 2.19 -5.20
N ILE A 43 2.96 1.73 -6.31
CA ILE A 43 2.55 0.34 -6.44
C ILE A 43 3.77 -0.59 -6.49
N SER A 44 4.84 -0.16 -7.15
CA SER A 44 6.10 -0.92 -7.15
C SER A 44 6.68 -1.03 -5.74
N ALA A 45 6.55 0.01 -4.93
CA ALA A 45 6.98 -0.03 -3.53
C ALA A 45 6.18 -1.04 -2.72
N LEU A 46 4.86 -1.11 -2.92
CA LEU A 46 4.03 -2.13 -2.29
C LEU A 46 4.49 -3.53 -2.69
N ARG A 47 4.78 -3.75 -3.96
CA ARG A 47 5.25 -5.03 -4.46
C ARG A 47 6.61 -5.38 -3.90
N ASP A 48 7.55 -4.45 -3.93
CA ASP A 48 8.95 -4.70 -3.56
C ASP A 48 9.13 -4.85 -2.05
N ALA A 49 8.20 -4.37 -1.25
CA ALA A 49 8.22 -4.51 0.20
C ALA A 49 7.62 -5.82 0.69
N LEU A 50 7.09 -6.67 -0.18
CA LEU A 50 6.54 -7.96 0.22
C LEU A 50 7.60 -8.83 0.88
N ASP A 51 7.22 -9.50 1.97
CA ASP A 51 8.10 -10.37 2.73
C ASP A 51 8.01 -11.79 2.16
N MET A 52 9.05 -12.21 1.45
CA MET A 52 9.09 -13.51 0.80
C MET A 52 9.28 -14.67 1.77
N ASP A 53 9.48 -14.39 3.05
CA ASP A 53 9.44 -15.41 4.10
C ASP A 53 8.02 -15.98 4.29
N TYR A 54 7.01 -15.30 3.75
CA TYR A 54 5.62 -15.75 3.76
C TYR A 54 5.15 -15.92 2.31
N PRO A 55 5.68 -16.93 1.59
CA PRO A 55 5.59 -16.97 0.13
C PRO A 55 4.18 -17.09 -0.42
N GLU A 56 3.27 -17.78 0.27
CA GLU A 56 1.90 -17.95 -0.25
C GLU A 56 1.15 -16.62 -0.28
N ALA A 57 1.17 -15.88 0.84
CA ALA A 57 0.51 -14.57 0.92
C ALA A 57 1.20 -13.56 0.01
N ALA A 58 2.53 -13.54 0.02
CA ALA A 58 3.30 -12.61 -0.79
C ALA A 58 3.09 -12.84 -2.28
N ALA A 59 3.03 -14.09 -2.73
CA ALA A 59 2.84 -14.41 -4.15
C ALA A 59 1.49 -13.91 -4.68
N GLY A 60 0.43 -14.04 -3.89
CA GLY A 60 -0.89 -13.55 -4.29
C GLY A 60 -0.91 -12.04 -4.46
N LEU A 61 -0.35 -11.32 -3.49
CA LEU A 61 -0.26 -9.87 -3.56
C LEU A 61 0.69 -9.41 -4.67
N PHE A 62 1.80 -10.10 -4.86
CA PHE A 62 2.74 -9.78 -5.93
C PHE A 62 2.01 -9.79 -7.29
N ARG A 63 1.24 -10.83 -7.55
CA ARG A 63 0.49 -10.96 -8.82
C ARG A 63 -0.54 -9.83 -8.97
N LEU A 64 -1.23 -9.46 -7.89
CA LEU A 64 -2.21 -8.38 -7.92
C LEU A 64 -1.54 -7.04 -8.23
N TYR A 65 -0.39 -6.76 -7.62
CA TYR A 65 0.32 -5.51 -7.89
C TYR A 65 0.88 -5.46 -9.31
N GLN A 66 1.39 -6.58 -9.82
CA GLN A 66 1.83 -6.66 -11.20
C GLN A 66 0.67 -6.38 -12.16
N TRP A 67 -0.50 -6.95 -11.87
CA TRP A 67 -1.69 -6.69 -12.66
C TRP A 67 -2.10 -5.21 -12.59
N CYS A 68 -2.06 -4.60 -11.42
CA CYS A 68 -2.34 -3.16 -11.28
C CYS A 68 -1.36 -2.32 -12.13
N LEU A 69 -0.08 -2.66 -12.11
CA LEU A 69 0.91 -1.97 -12.93
C LEU A 69 0.61 -2.12 -14.42
N ASP A 70 0.19 -3.31 -14.85
CA ASP A 70 -0.20 -3.54 -16.24
C ASP A 70 -1.42 -2.70 -16.62
N CYS A 71 -2.42 -2.61 -15.74
CA CYS A 71 -3.57 -1.75 -15.96
C CYS A 71 -3.17 -0.29 -16.16
N ILE A 72 -2.28 0.20 -15.31
CA ILE A 72 -1.81 1.59 -15.39
C ILE A 72 -1.06 1.85 -16.69
N ARG A 73 -0.23 0.91 -17.13
CA ARG A 73 0.48 1.03 -18.42
C ARG A 73 -0.46 1.12 -19.59
N LYS A 74 -1.64 0.52 -19.48
CA LYS A 74 -2.70 0.58 -20.51
C LYS A 74 -3.60 1.79 -20.35
N GLY A 75 -3.39 2.61 -19.34
CA GLY A 75 -4.25 3.74 -19.04
C GLY A 75 -5.51 3.39 -18.27
N ASP A 76 -5.65 2.15 -17.81
CA ASP A 76 -6.82 1.69 -17.06
C ASP A 76 -6.60 1.90 -15.56
N TYR A 77 -6.64 3.16 -15.15
CA TYR A 77 -6.50 3.51 -13.74
C TYR A 77 -7.69 3.03 -12.90
N ALA A 78 -8.87 2.99 -13.49
CA ALA A 78 -10.08 2.60 -12.76
C ALA A 78 -9.98 1.19 -12.20
N SER A 79 -9.50 0.24 -12.98
CA SER A 79 -9.34 -1.16 -12.54
C SER A 79 -8.32 -1.26 -11.41
N ALA A 80 -7.21 -0.56 -11.54
CA ALA A 80 -6.18 -0.52 -10.50
C ALA A 80 -6.74 0.09 -9.20
N ILE A 81 -7.46 1.20 -9.30
CA ILE A 81 -8.06 1.88 -8.14
C ILE A 81 -9.02 0.94 -7.42
N ASN A 82 -9.90 0.26 -8.14
CA ASN A 82 -10.87 -0.65 -7.54
C ASN A 82 -10.19 -1.75 -6.74
N THR A 83 -9.17 -2.36 -7.32
CA THR A 83 -8.40 -3.42 -6.65
C THR A 83 -7.68 -2.89 -5.41
N LEU A 84 -7.03 -1.74 -5.53
CA LEU A 84 -6.33 -1.14 -4.40
C LEU A 84 -7.29 -0.78 -3.27
N ARG A 85 -8.48 -0.27 -3.59
CA ARG A 85 -9.49 0.05 -2.57
C ARG A 85 -9.98 -1.19 -1.83
N GLU A 86 -10.20 -2.29 -2.54
CA GLU A 86 -10.60 -3.55 -1.91
C GLU A 86 -9.52 -4.06 -0.96
N LEU A 87 -8.28 -4.07 -1.40
CA LEU A 87 -7.16 -4.49 -0.57
C LEU A 87 -6.98 -3.56 0.64
N ARG A 88 -7.11 -2.26 0.44
CA ARG A 88 -7.04 -1.31 1.54
C ARG A 88 -8.10 -1.60 2.59
N GLY A 89 -9.33 -1.88 2.16
CA GLY A 89 -10.42 -2.24 3.06
C GLY A 89 -10.09 -3.45 3.92
N ALA A 90 -9.46 -4.46 3.33
CA ALA A 90 -9.03 -5.65 4.07
C ALA A 90 -7.96 -5.31 5.11
N TRP A 91 -7.00 -4.45 4.77
CA TRP A 91 -5.96 -4.03 5.71
C TRP A 91 -6.54 -3.19 6.86
N VAL A 92 -7.50 -2.31 6.56
CA VAL A 92 -8.19 -1.52 7.59
C VAL A 92 -8.94 -2.42 8.56
N ALA A 93 -9.65 -3.44 8.05
CA ALA A 93 -10.34 -4.40 8.89
C ALA A 93 -9.36 -5.16 9.80
N THR A 94 -8.21 -5.52 9.27
CA THR A 94 -7.14 -6.17 10.03
C THR A 94 -6.63 -5.25 11.15
N GLU A 95 -6.42 -3.98 10.84
CA GLU A 95 -5.97 -2.98 11.83
C GLU A 95 -6.99 -2.84 12.97
N GLU A 96 -8.27 -2.75 12.63
CA GLU A 96 -9.32 -2.65 13.62
C GLU A 96 -9.36 -3.86 14.55
N ASN A 97 -9.20 -5.06 13.99
CA ASN A 97 -9.14 -6.29 14.78
C ASN A 97 -7.95 -6.29 15.74
N ILE A 98 -6.80 -5.83 15.28
CA ILE A 98 -5.59 -5.77 16.09
C ILE A 98 -5.77 -4.77 17.24
N VAL A 99 -6.30 -3.60 16.97
CA VAL A 99 -6.58 -2.57 17.99
C VAL A 99 -7.57 -3.11 19.02
N ALA A 100 -8.64 -3.76 18.56
CA ALA A 100 -9.66 -4.34 19.45
C ALA A 100 -9.09 -5.41 20.38
N ARG A 101 -8.11 -6.19 19.89
CA ARG A 101 -7.47 -7.24 20.68
C ARG A 101 -6.29 -6.73 21.48
N ARG A 102 -5.88 -5.48 21.29
CA ARG A 102 -4.73 -4.85 21.95
C ARG A 102 -3.45 -5.67 21.77
N THR A 103 -3.28 -6.25 20.58
CA THR A 103 -2.09 -7.03 20.26
C THR A 103 -1.08 -6.16 19.51
N THR A 104 0.21 -6.43 19.75
CA THR A 104 1.28 -5.79 19.00
C THR A 104 1.25 -6.28 17.57
N THR A 105 1.39 -5.37 16.63
CA THR A 105 1.23 -5.67 15.23
C THR A 105 2.56 -5.88 14.54
N THR A 106 2.77 -7.08 14.03
CA THR A 106 3.70 -7.28 12.93
C THR A 106 2.88 -7.73 11.75
N VAL A 107 3.03 -7.10 10.59
CA VAL A 107 2.38 -7.55 9.36
C VAL A 107 3.31 -8.55 8.70
N PRO A 108 3.00 -9.87 8.76
CA PRO A 108 3.94 -10.88 8.29
C PRO A 108 4.20 -10.84 6.80
N THR A 109 3.35 -10.17 6.03
CA THR A 109 3.46 -10.08 4.57
C THR A 109 4.39 -8.97 4.11
N TYR A 110 4.73 -8.02 4.98
CA TYR A 110 5.52 -6.85 4.61
C TYR A 110 6.72 -6.65 5.51
N SER A 111 7.84 -6.26 4.91
CA SER A 111 8.92 -5.62 5.62
C SER A 111 8.61 -4.12 5.68
N THR A 112 9.09 -3.45 6.73
CA THR A 112 8.70 -2.07 7.00
C THR A 112 9.69 -1.08 6.38
N SER A 113 9.34 -0.45 5.27
CA SER A 113 10.23 0.50 4.61
C SER A 113 9.47 1.57 3.83
N PHE A 114 8.26 1.92 4.28
CA PHE A 114 7.46 2.88 3.52
C PHE A 114 7.73 4.34 3.89
N GLY A 115 8.55 4.59 4.93
CA GLY A 115 8.81 5.95 5.38
C GLY A 115 9.35 6.86 4.28
N ASN A 116 10.25 6.36 3.44
CA ASN A 116 10.86 7.13 2.36
C ASN A 116 9.86 7.53 1.28
N ILE A 117 8.80 6.76 1.11
CA ILE A 117 7.77 7.03 0.10
C ILE A 117 6.72 8.00 0.62
N LEU A 118 6.42 7.93 1.92
CA LEU A 118 5.34 8.70 2.53
C LEU A 118 5.80 10.09 2.97
N THR A 119 7.08 10.29 3.16
CA THR A 119 7.65 11.58 3.51
C THR A 119 8.49 12.14 2.36
#